data_2e54f2beeb9ce85a601723d92c8ab757
#
_entry.id   2e54f2beeb9ce85a601723d92c8ab757
#
_cell.length_a   1.000
_cell.length_b   1.000
_cell.length_c   1.000
_cell.angle_alpha   90.00
_cell.angle_beta   90.00
_cell.angle_gamma   90.00
#
_symmetry.space_group_name_H-M   'P 1'
#
loop_
_entity.id
_entity.type
_entity.pdbx_description
1 polymer ?
#
loop_
_entity_poly.entity_id
_entity_poly.type
_entity_poly.pdbx_seq_one_letter_code
_entity_poly.pdbx_strand_id
1 'polypeptide(L)'
;MLVEWVKHMNVSSISVRNKVTLVTVALVAIAMLATAYSAIFLIASYVEKQASTAQDRNLRTAAMMLSDSYEDLVVTKKGDGLSVSWKGQIPAFEEHAAIDDVGFATGETATIFAWDEETGDFWRRTTNIKKNDGSRAIGTPLGKQGKVYPIITKGQTFRGLATILGKEYFTLYEPIFSTTDKSKVIGILYVGVGRTAIAEIKDELTFNLLSVMGVLFVIGVAISALVVGRLLNPFPVLRGVIHRLSSNDLDVAVPYLDRKDDVGDLAKAVEMFKTASMESR
;
A
#
# COMPACT_ATOMS: atom_id res chain seq x y z
N MET A 1 24.20 3.09 -11.00
CA MET A 1 24.87 3.36 -9.70
C MET A 1 25.31 2.07 -8.97
N LEU A 2 24.44 1.11 -8.67
CA LEU A 2 24.80 -0.17 -7.99
C LEU A 2 25.77 -1.03 -8.84
N VAL A 3 25.55 -1.14 -10.14
CA VAL A 3 26.37 -1.93 -11.07
C VAL A 3 27.77 -1.33 -11.26
N GLU A 4 27.92 -0.02 -11.25
CA GLU A 4 29.24 0.64 -11.32
C GLU A 4 29.99 0.53 -9.99
N TRP A 5 29.30 0.60 -8.85
CA TRP A 5 29.91 0.42 -7.55
C TRP A 5 30.49 -0.99 -7.37
N VAL A 6 29.78 -2.04 -7.86
CA VAL A 6 30.27 -3.43 -7.89
C VAL A 6 31.50 -3.59 -8.79
N LYS A 7 31.61 -2.85 -9.88
CA LYS A 7 32.75 -2.89 -10.81
C LYS A 7 34.04 -2.29 -10.21
N HIS A 8 33.94 -1.34 -9.29
CA HIS A 8 35.07 -0.72 -8.60
C HIS A 8 35.50 -1.42 -7.31
N MET A 9 34.68 -2.32 -6.77
CA MET A 9 35.08 -3.18 -5.66
C MET A 9 36.08 -4.21 -6.18
N ASN A 10 37.33 -4.11 -5.73
CA ASN A 10 38.36 -5.10 -6.00
C ASN A 10 38.04 -6.42 -5.25
N VAL A 11 37.03 -7.13 -5.77
CA VAL A 11 36.48 -8.37 -5.18
C VAL A 11 37.55 -9.47 -5.07
N SER A 12 38.65 -9.35 -5.80
CA SER A 12 39.75 -10.34 -5.77
C SER A 12 40.51 -10.36 -4.44
N SER A 13 40.58 -9.24 -3.72
CA SER A 13 41.30 -9.13 -2.44
C SER A 13 40.47 -9.52 -1.20
N ILE A 14 39.14 -9.72 -1.35
CA ILE A 14 38.25 -10.05 -0.25
C ILE A 14 38.29 -11.56 0.01
N SER A 15 38.34 -11.97 1.30
CA SER A 15 38.30 -13.39 1.69
C SER A 15 37.04 -14.09 1.17
N VAL A 16 37.11 -15.40 0.90
CA VAL A 16 35.97 -16.21 0.43
C VAL A 16 34.78 -16.08 1.36
N ARG A 17 35.02 -16.11 2.68
CA ARG A 17 33.97 -15.89 3.69
C ARG A 17 33.21 -14.61 3.46
N ASN A 18 33.93 -13.49 3.32
CA ASN A 18 33.28 -12.18 3.14
C ASN A 18 32.56 -12.08 1.79
N LYS A 19 33.06 -12.71 0.74
CA LYS A 19 32.37 -12.79 -0.56
C LYS A 19 31.04 -13.53 -0.43
N VAL A 20 31.03 -14.70 0.22
CA VAL A 20 29.82 -15.50 0.42
C VAL A 20 28.82 -14.74 1.30
N THR A 21 29.26 -14.12 2.39
CA THR A 21 28.39 -13.30 3.25
C THR A 21 27.78 -12.14 2.45
N LEU A 22 28.56 -11.45 1.64
CA LEU A 22 28.08 -10.31 0.86
C LEU A 22 27.06 -10.75 -0.19
N VAL A 23 27.29 -11.87 -0.87
CA VAL A 23 26.34 -12.42 -1.85
C VAL A 23 25.04 -12.87 -1.18
N THR A 24 25.12 -13.57 -0.05
CA THR A 24 23.90 -14.01 0.68
C THR A 24 23.10 -12.82 1.20
N VAL A 25 23.75 -11.82 1.78
CA VAL A 25 23.09 -10.57 2.23
C VAL A 25 22.45 -9.83 1.05
N ALA A 26 23.13 -9.73 -0.08
CA ALA A 26 22.58 -9.10 -1.28
C ALA A 26 21.35 -9.84 -1.81
N LEU A 27 21.38 -11.18 -1.86
CA LEU A 27 20.24 -11.98 -2.27
C LEU A 27 19.03 -11.83 -1.33
N VAL A 28 19.28 -11.82 -0.02
CA VAL A 28 18.23 -11.57 0.98
C VAL A 28 17.65 -10.16 0.80
N ALA A 29 18.48 -9.15 0.62
CA ALA A 29 18.04 -7.77 0.39
C ALA A 29 17.17 -7.65 -0.88
N ILE A 30 17.60 -8.27 -1.99
CA ILE A 30 16.83 -8.25 -3.24
C ILE A 30 15.48 -8.96 -3.07
N ALA A 31 15.45 -10.12 -2.43
CA ALA A 31 14.21 -10.83 -2.15
C ALA A 31 13.26 -10.01 -1.27
N MET A 32 13.78 -9.35 -0.24
CA MET A 32 12.98 -8.49 0.62
C MET A 32 12.46 -7.24 -0.09
N LEU A 33 13.28 -6.61 -0.93
CA LEU A 33 12.82 -5.46 -1.73
C LEU A 33 11.71 -5.86 -2.71
N ALA A 34 11.84 -7.02 -3.38
CA ALA A 34 10.79 -7.54 -4.25
C ALA A 34 9.49 -7.84 -3.48
N THR A 35 9.60 -8.43 -2.29
CA THR A 35 8.45 -8.70 -1.43
C THR A 35 7.81 -7.39 -0.92
N ALA A 36 8.61 -6.41 -0.50
CA ALA A 36 8.13 -5.10 -0.07
C ALA A 36 7.38 -4.39 -1.20
N TYR A 37 7.94 -4.35 -2.39
CA TYR A 37 7.31 -3.76 -3.57
C TYR A 37 5.95 -4.41 -3.88
N SER A 38 5.92 -5.75 -3.90
CA SER A 38 4.69 -6.50 -4.14
C SER A 38 3.63 -6.25 -3.07
N ALA A 39 4.03 -6.23 -1.79
CA ALA A 39 3.12 -5.98 -0.68
C ALA A 39 2.57 -4.55 -0.68
N ILE A 40 3.40 -3.53 -0.96
CA ILE A 40 2.96 -2.12 -1.07
C ILE A 40 1.96 -1.98 -2.22
N PHE A 41 2.20 -2.62 -3.36
CA PHE A 41 1.27 -2.64 -4.49
C PHE A 41 -0.07 -3.29 -4.12
N LEU A 42 -0.04 -4.42 -3.40
CA LEU A 42 -1.25 -5.10 -2.92
C LEU A 42 -2.02 -4.25 -1.90
N ILE A 43 -1.32 -3.62 -0.94
CA ILE A 43 -1.95 -2.70 0.03
C ILE A 43 -2.65 -1.56 -0.71
N ALA A 44 -1.99 -0.92 -1.67
CA ALA A 44 -2.57 0.18 -2.41
C ALA A 44 -3.85 -0.23 -3.16
N SER A 45 -3.81 -1.36 -3.89
CA SER A 45 -4.96 -1.88 -4.64
C SER A 45 -6.10 -2.34 -3.72
N TYR A 46 -5.78 -2.94 -2.57
CA TYR A 46 -6.76 -3.38 -1.59
C TYR A 46 -7.49 -2.19 -0.94
N VAL A 47 -6.75 -1.17 -0.51
CA VAL A 47 -7.31 0.04 0.11
C VAL A 47 -8.22 0.77 -0.88
N GLU A 48 -7.81 0.92 -2.14
CA GLU A 48 -8.64 1.54 -3.18
C GLU A 48 -9.93 0.75 -3.46
N LYS A 49 -9.85 -0.58 -3.54
CA LYS A 49 -11.01 -1.45 -3.70
C LYS A 49 -11.97 -1.36 -2.51
N GLN A 50 -11.44 -1.34 -1.29
CA GLN A 50 -12.24 -1.19 -0.08
C GLN A 50 -12.94 0.17 -0.03
N ALA A 51 -12.22 1.26 -0.38
CA ALA A 51 -12.81 2.59 -0.48
C ALA A 51 -13.97 2.62 -1.49
N SER A 52 -13.79 2.02 -2.66
CA SER A 52 -14.86 1.92 -3.67
C SER A 52 -16.08 1.15 -3.18
N THR A 53 -15.87 0.01 -2.49
CA THR A 53 -16.98 -0.79 -1.94
C THR A 53 -17.68 -0.06 -0.79
N ALA A 54 -16.94 0.64 0.05
CA ALA A 54 -17.50 1.47 1.12
C ALA A 54 -18.39 2.58 0.56
N GLN A 55 -17.97 3.24 -0.53
CA GLN A 55 -18.77 4.28 -1.17
C GLN A 55 -20.13 3.76 -1.69
N ASP A 56 -20.19 2.56 -2.29
CA ASP A 56 -21.46 1.96 -2.71
C ASP A 56 -22.39 1.73 -1.52
N ARG A 57 -21.86 1.23 -0.42
CA ARG A 57 -22.62 1.03 0.81
C ARG A 57 -23.09 2.37 1.38
N ASN A 58 -22.19 3.35 1.45
CA ASN A 58 -22.49 4.65 2.02
C ASN A 58 -23.47 5.46 1.16
N LEU A 59 -23.40 5.33 -0.18
CA LEU A 59 -24.44 5.89 -1.05
C LEU A 59 -25.81 5.28 -0.77
N ARG A 60 -25.90 3.95 -0.60
CA ARG A 60 -27.16 3.28 -0.27
C ARG A 60 -27.70 3.74 1.07
N THR A 61 -26.82 3.82 2.09
CA THR A 61 -27.19 4.34 3.42
C THR A 61 -27.68 5.78 3.34
N ALA A 62 -26.93 6.65 2.65
CA ALA A 62 -27.33 8.04 2.43
C ALA A 62 -28.68 8.17 1.73
N ALA A 63 -28.87 7.42 0.63
CA ALA A 63 -30.11 7.45 -0.14
C ALA A 63 -31.30 6.99 0.72
N MET A 64 -31.15 5.93 1.50
CA MET A 64 -32.22 5.42 2.38
C MET A 64 -32.54 6.42 3.51
N MET A 65 -31.54 6.91 4.23
CA MET A 65 -31.76 7.89 5.31
C MET A 65 -32.41 9.17 4.82
N LEU A 66 -31.97 9.65 3.64
CA LEU A 66 -32.55 10.84 3.04
C LEU A 66 -33.97 10.60 2.50
N SER A 67 -34.28 9.38 2.01
CA SER A 67 -35.67 9.05 1.59
C SER A 67 -36.63 8.95 2.76
N ASP A 68 -36.15 8.58 3.95
CA ASP A 68 -36.94 8.61 5.18
C ASP A 68 -37.19 10.05 5.67
N SER A 69 -36.24 10.97 5.40
CA SER A 69 -36.35 12.37 5.81
C SER A 69 -37.10 13.24 4.79
N TYR A 70 -37.09 12.88 3.52
CA TYR A 70 -37.69 13.65 2.43
C TYR A 70 -38.63 12.78 1.61
N GLU A 71 -39.96 12.95 1.77
CA GLU A 71 -41.00 12.17 1.09
C GLU A 71 -40.96 12.27 -0.44
N ASP A 72 -40.37 13.33 -0.98
CA ASP A 72 -40.19 13.53 -2.42
C ASP A 72 -39.00 12.78 -3.02
N LEU A 73 -38.06 12.32 -2.17
CA LEU A 73 -36.92 11.52 -2.62
C LEU A 73 -37.32 10.05 -2.72
N VAL A 74 -37.28 9.53 -3.93
CA VAL A 74 -37.65 8.14 -4.24
C VAL A 74 -36.42 7.33 -4.60
N VAL A 75 -36.16 6.28 -3.84
CA VAL A 75 -35.04 5.36 -4.07
C VAL A 75 -35.58 4.01 -4.54
N THR A 76 -35.04 3.52 -5.66
CA THR A 76 -35.43 2.22 -6.21
C THR A 76 -34.19 1.37 -6.50
N LYS A 77 -34.33 0.05 -6.42
CA LYS A 77 -33.24 -0.87 -6.78
C LYS A 77 -33.08 -0.92 -8.30
N LYS A 78 -31.82 -0.81 -8.79
CA LYS A 78 -31.47 -0.93 -10.20
C LYS A 78 -30.27 -1.88 -10.34
N GLY A 79 -30.53 -3.14 -10.69
CA GLY A 79 -29.50 -4.18 -10.69
C GLY A 79 -28.87 -4.35 -9.31
N ASP A 80 -27.53 -4.28 -9.23
CA ASP A 80 -26.79 -4.28 -7.96
C ASP A 80 -26.64 -2.89 -7.32
N GLY A 81 -27.08 -1.84 -8.02
CA GLY A 81 -27.06 -0.44 -7.56
C GLY A 81 -28.43 0.06 -7.14
N LEU A 82 -28.55 1.37 -7.13
CA LEU A 82 -29.80 2.10 -6.87
C LEU A 82 -30.05 3.14 -7.98
N SER A 83 -31.27 3.60 -8.07
CA SER A 83 -31.65 4.77 -8.84
C SER A 83 -32.37 5.74 -7.93
N VAL A 84 -31.98 6.99 -7.99
CA VAL A 84 -32.54 8.08 -7.18
C VAL A 84 -33.39 8.98 -8.06
N SER A 85 -34.59 9.30 -7.60
CA SER A 85 -35.50 10.23 -8.27
C SER A 85 -36.09 11.20 -7.27
N TRP A 86 -36.57 12.36 -7.75
CA TRP A 86 -37.20 13.38 -6.92
C TRP A 86 -38.51 13.82 -7.54
N LYS A 87 -39.54 13.99 -6.69
CA LYS A 87 -40.86 14.49 -7.10
C LYS A 87 -40.83 16.03 -7.16
N GLY A 88 -41.08 16.58 -8.35
CA GLY A 88 -41.04 18.04 -8.50
C GLY A 88 -39.61 18.60 -8.55
N GLN A 89 -39.41 19.77 -7.94
CA GLN A 89 -38.11 20.43 -7.86
C GLN A 89 -37.43 20.14 -6.53
N ILE A 90 -36.12 19.94 -6.54
CA ILE A 90 -35.32 19.84 -5.32
C ILE A 90 -35.28 21.20 -4.66
N PRO A 91 -35.79 21.35 -3.40
CA PRO A 91 -35.93 22.64 -2.75
C PRO A 91 -34.59 23.24 -2.29
N ALA A 92 -34.63 24.50 -1.89
CA ALA A 92 -33.66 25.03 -0.95
C ALA A 92 -34.00 24.48 0.43
N PHE A 93 -33.03 23.83 1.06
CA PHE A 93 -33.23 23.26 2.40
C PHE A 93 -32.97 24.34 3.46
N GLU A 94 -33.90 24.52 4.38
CA GLU A 94 -33.74 25.44 5.53
C GLU A 94 -32.95 24.75 6.65
N GLU A 95 -33.15 23.44 6.81
CA GLU A 95 -32.48 22.61 7.79
C GLU A 95 -31.57 21.58 7.10
N HIS A 96 -30.49 21.23 7.79
CA HIS A 96 -29.46 20.35 7.25
C HIS A 96 -29.22 19.11 8.13
N ALA A 97 -30.13 18.84 9.11
CA ALA A 97 -29.99 17.73 10.03
C ALA A 97 -29.88 16.38 9.30
N ALA A 98 -30.75 16.14 8.30
CA ALA A 98 -30.75 14.88 7.56
C ALA A 98 -29.40 14.59 6.86
N ILE A 99 -28.74 15.61 6.30
CA ILE A 99 -27.43 15.41 5.65
C ILE A 99 -26.31 15.28 6.68
N ASP A 100 -26.45 15.88 7.86
CA ASP A 100 -25.50 15.71 8.97
C ASP A 100 -25.64 14.30 9.59
N ASP A 101 -26.84 13.78 9.71
CA ASP A 101 -27.11 12.40 10.16
C ASP A 101 -26.50 11.37 9.21
N VAL A 102 -26.58 11.61 7.89
CA VAL A 102 -25.85 10.79 6.90
C VAL A 102 -24.34 10.82 7.16
N GLY A 103 -23.78 12.00 7.40
CA GLY A 103 -22.36 12.16 7.73
C GLY A 103 -21.98 11.44 9.02
N PHE A 104 -22.83 11.51 10.04
CA PHE A 104 -22.62 10.81 11.31
C PHE A 104 -22.68 9.28 11.14
N ALA A 105 -23.66 8.78 10.39
CA ALA A 105 -23.86 7.35 10.18
C ALA A 105 -22.81 6.70 9.30
N THR A 106 -22.28 7.43 8.30
CA THR A 106 -21.32 6.91 7.30
C THR A 106 -19.88 7.28 7.60
N GLY A 107 -19.63 8.30 8.40
CA GLY A 107 -18.31 8.91 8.61
C GLY A 107 -17.81 9.71 7.39
N GLU A 108 -18.68 9.97 6.38
CA GLU A 108 -18.29 10.59 5.12
C GLU A 108 -19.02 11.92 4.87
N THR A 109 -18.56 12.60 3.83
CA THR A 109 -19.25 13.80 3.35
C THR A 109 -20.39 13.42 2.41
N ALA A 110 -21.51 14.15 2.52
CA ALA A 110 -22.68 13.97 1.66
C ALA A 110 -23.22 15.32 1.18
N THR A 111 -23.86 15.32 0.01
CA THR A 111 -24.42 16.52 -0.62
C THR A 111 -25.61 16.15 -1.51
N ILE A 112 -26.66 16.96 -1.49
CA ILE A 112 -27.68 17.01 -2.54
C ILE A 112 -27.44 18.28 -3.36
N PHE A 113 -27.29 18.11 -4.66
CA PHE A 113 -27.27 19.21 -5.64
C PHE A 113 -28.61 19.26 -6.35
N ALA A 114 -29.00 20.45 -6.78
CA ALA A 114 -30.12 20.66 -7.71
C ALA A 114 -29.62 21.32 -9.00
N TRP A 115 -30.23 20.94 -10.11
CA TRP A 115 -30.02 21.59 -11.40
C TRP A 115 -30.55 23.02 -11.35
N ASP A 116 -29.82 23.92 -11.91
CA ASP A 116 -30.17 25.33 -12.06
C ASP A 116 -30.21 25.66 -13.55
N GLU A 117 -31.40 26.01 -14.07
CA GLU A 117 -31.62 26.25 -15.49
C GLU A 117 -30.95 27.53 -15.98
N GLU A 118 -30.78 28.54 -15.10
CA GLU A 118 -30.17 29.82 -15.47
C GLU A 118 -28.68 29.67 -15.74
N THR A 119 -28.00 28.98 -14.85
CA THR A 119 -26.54 28.76 -14.95
C THR A 119 -26.19 27.52 -15.76
N GLY A 120 -27.14 26.57 -15.93
CA GLY A 120 -26.91 25.28 -16.55
C GLY A 120 -25.89 24.43 -15.80
N ASP A 121 -25.87 24.50 -14.47
CA ASP A 121 -24.98 23.75 -13.61
C ASP A 121 -25.75 23.19 -12.40
N PHE A 122 -25.12 22.33 -11.63
CA PHE A 122 -25.66 21.75 -10.39
C PHE A 122 -25.17 22.54 -9.20
N TRP A 123 -26.07 23.02 -8.34
CA TRP A 123 -25.74 23.82 -7.15
C TRP A 123 -26.03 23.04 -5.87
N ARG A 124 -25.09 23.10 -4.91
CA ARG A 124 -25.29 22.47 -3.60
C ARG A 124 -26.44 23.09 -2.84
N ARG A 125 -27.47 22.30 -2.57
CA ARG A 125 -28.65 22.70 -1.81
C ARG A 125 -28.52 22.36 -0.33
N THR A 126 -27.94 21.17 -0.02
CA THR A 126 -27.59 20.77 1.35
C THR A 126 -26.30 19.95 1.31
N THR A 127 -25.44 20.10 2.31
CA THR A 127 -24.15 19.41 2.41
C THR A 127 -23.59 19.50 3.82
N ASN A 128 -22.86 18.50 4.29
CA ASN A 128 -22.07 18.55 5.52
C ASN A 128 -20.60 18.99 5.25
N ILE A 129 -20.22 19.25 4.00
CA ILE A 129 -18.91 19.79 3.66
C ILE A 129 -18.81 21.23 4.15
N LYS A 130 -17.71 21.54 4.85
CA LYS A 130 -17.40 22.87 5.35
C LYS A 130 -16.28 23.52 4.52
N LYS A 131 -16.41 24.82 4.29
CA LYS A 131 -15.37 25.67 3.73
C LYS A 131 -14.26 25.91 4.76
N ASN A 132 -13.16 26.54 4.35
CA ASN A 132 -12.04 26.84 5.25
C ASN A 132 -12.40 27.82 6.40
N ASP A 133 -13.43 28.64 6.21
CA ASP A 133 -13.97 29.55 7.23
C ASP A 133 -14.94 28.86 8.21
N GLY A 134 -15.15 27.54 8.08
CA GLY A 134 -16.07 26.75 8.89
C GLY A 134 -17.52 26.79 8.43
N SER A 135 -17.89 27.68 7.50
CA SER A 135 -19.24 27.74 6.95
C SER A 135 -19.53 26.53 6.04
N ARG A 136 -20.81 26.17 5.95
CA ARG A 136 -21.28 25.09 5.09
C ARG A 136 -21.15 25.48 3.60
N ALA A 137 -20.74 24.54 2.76
CA ALA A 137 -20.46 24.81 1.34
C ALA A 137 -21.72 24.94 0.45
N ILE A 138 -22.87 25.37 1.02
CA ILE A 138 -24.11 25.58 0.30
C ILE A 138 -23.93 26.69 -0.75
N GLY A 139 -24.68 26.62 -1.85
CA GLY A 139 -24.66 27.63 -2.92
C GLY A 139 -23.35 27.64 -3.71
N THR A 140 -22.59 26.55 -3.71
CA THR A 140 -21.42 26.39 -4.58
C THR A 140 -21.77 25.46 -5.75
N PRO A 141 -21.31 25.77 -6.99
CA PRO A 141 -21.60 24.92 -8.16
C PRO A 141 -20.75 23.66 -8.17
N LEU A 142 -21.20 22.64 -8.92
CA LEU A 142 -20.42 21.47 -9.26
C LEU A 142 -19.20 21.85 -10.14
N GLY A 143 -19.45 22.71 -11.13
CA GLY A 143 -18.44 23.20 -12.06
C GLY A 143 -18.39 22.39 -13.36
N LYS A 144 -18.71 23.06 -14.47
CA LYS A 144 -18.77 22.46 -15.82
C LYS A 144 -17.45 21.95 -16.35
N GLN A 145 -16.32 22.49 -15.85
CA GLN A 145 -14.96 22.11 -16.28
C GLN A 145 -14.45 20.83 -15.61
N GLY A 146 -15.18 20.34 -14.60
CA GLY A 146 -14.80 19.14 -13.85
C GLY A 146 -15.12 17.84 -14.60
N LYS A 147 -14.43 16.77 -14.22
CA LYS A 147 -14.63 15.40 -14.80
C LYS A 147 -16.03 14.84 -14.51
N VAL A 148 -16.69 15.32 -13.48
CA VAL A 148 -18.00 14.84 -13.01
C VAL A 148 -19.11 15.30 -13.92
N TYR A 149 -19.12 16.57 -14.31
CA TYR A 149 -20.20 17.21 -15.05
C TYR A 149 -20.60 16.46 -16.35
N PRO A 150 -19.67 16.14 -17.28
CA PRO A 150 -20.03 15.49 -18.55
C PRO A 150 -20.55 14.04 -18.39
N ILE A 151 -20.34 13.43 -17.23
CA ILE A 151 -20.81 12.07 -16.93
C ILE A 151 -22.22 12.15 -16.32
N ILE A 152 -22.41 13.01 -15.34
CA ILE A 152 -23.69 13.18 -14.66
C ILE A 152 -24.78 13.71 -15.60
N THR A 153 -24.44 14.65 -16.49
CA THR A 153 -25.41 15.19 -17.48
C THR A 153 -25.90 14.15 -18.47
N LYS A 154 -25.16 13.04 -18.64
CA LYS A 154 -25.60 11.87 -19.43
C LYS A 154 -26.42 10.88 -18.60
N GLY A 155 -26.76 11.19 -17.36
CA GLY A 155 -27.48 10.28 -16.46
C GLY A 155 -26.64 9.08 -15.98
N GLN A 156 -25.32 9.22 -15.98
CA GLN A 156 -24.38 8.16 -15.55
C GLN A 156 -23.77 8.51 -14.20
N THR A 157 -23.58 7.49 -13.37
CA THR A 157 -22.88 7.60 -12.09
C THR A 157 -21.42 7.89 -12.32
N PHE A 158 -20.87 8.91 -11.63
CA PHE A 158 -19.43 9.15 -11.58
C PHE A 158 -18.84 8.53 -10.32
N ARG A 159 -17.72 7.81 -10.47
CA ARG A 159 -16.92 7.29 -9.39
C ARG A 159 -15.46 7.63 -9.63
N GLY A 160 -14.78 8.19 -8.63
CA GLY A 160 -13.36 8.50 -8.74
C GLY A 160 -12.92 9.65 -7.87
N LEU A 161 -11.70 10.11 -8.12
CA LEU A 161 -11.14 11.27 -7.44
C LEU A 161 -11.73 12.57 -8.02
N ALA A 162 -12.20 13.42 -7.13
CA ALA A 162 -12.62 14.79 -7.45
C ALA A 162 -12.07 15.78 -6.43
N THR A 163 -11.73 16.99 -6.90
CA THR A 163 -11.30 18.09 -6.05
C THR A 163 -12.50 18.93 -5.65
N ILE A 164 -12.74 19.02 -4.35
CA ILE A 164 -13.85 19.82 -3.77
C ILE A 164 -13.23 20.85 -2.85
N LEU A 165 -13.44 22.13 -3.16
CA LEU A 165 -12.89 23.25 -2.39
C LEU A 165 -11.38 23.14 -2.11
N GLY A 166 -10.60 22.68 -3.10
CA GLY A 166 -9.16 22.51 -3.01
C GLY A 166 -8.68 21.24 -2.30
N LYS A 167 -9.59 20.38 -1.82
CA LYS A 167 -9.27 19.10 -1.19
C LYS A 167 -9.66 17.93 -2.10
N GLU A 168 -8.86 16.88 -2.12
CA GLU A 168 -9.17 15.67 -2.89
C GLU A 168 -10.02 14.70 -2.08
N TYR A 169 -11.03 14.15 -2.76
CA TYR A 169 -11.95 13.15 -2.22
C TYR A 169 -12.06 11.97 -3.17
N PHE A 170 -12.18 10.78 -2.62
CA PHE A 170 -12.78 9.65 -3.33
C PHE A 170 -14.29 9.83 -3.29
N THR A 171 -14.89 9.94 -4.47
CA THR A 171 -16.26 10.43 -4.62
C THR A 171 -17.11 9.47 -5.41
N LEU A 172 -18.39 9.46 -5.07
CA LEU A 172 -19.45 8.86 -5.86
C LEU A 172 -20.57 9.89 -6.02
N TYR A 173 -20.90 10.19 -7.27
CA TYR A 173 -22.01 11.07 -7.65
C TYR A 173 -23.05 10.24 -8.37
N GLU A 174 -24.24 10.17 -7.82
CA GLU A 174 -25.40 9.47 -8.40
C GLU A 174 -26.39 10.48 -8.94
N PRO A 175 -26.81 10.40 -10.21
CA PRO A 175 -27.80 11.33 -10.76
C PRO A 175 -29.16 11.13 -10.08
N ILE A 176 -29.82 12.24 -9.76
CA ILE A 176 -31.21 12.28 -9.32
C ILE A 176 -32.07 12.62 -10.51
N PHE A 177 -32.98 11.71 -10.87
CA PHE A 177 -33.88 11.87 -12.01
C PHE A 177 -35.20 12.49 -11.59
N SER A 178 -35.87 13.16 -12.52
CA SER A 178 -37.24 13.54 -12.31
C SER A 178 -38.16 12.30 -12.30
N THR A 179 -39.14 12.27 -11.39
CA THR A 179 -40.16 11.21 -11.37
C THR A 179 -41.12 11.31 -12.56
N THR A 180 -41.29 12.51 -13.15
CA THR A 180 -42.16 12.76 -14.32
C THR A 180 -41.44 12.52 -15.62
N ASP A 181 -40.14 12.79 -15.69
CA ASP A 181 -39.27 12.50 -16.85
C ASP A 181 -38.04 11.76 -16.40
N LYS A 182 -38.06 10.44 -16.47
CA LYS A 182 -36.98 9.55 -16.04
C LYS A 182 -35.69 9.69 -16.86
N SER A 183 -35.67 10.48 -17.92
CA SER A 183 -34.49 10.81 -18.71
C SER A 183 -33.83 12.12 -18.25
N LYS A 184 -34.56 12.97 -17.54
CA LYS A 184 -34.05 14.29 -17.10
C LYS A 184 -33.36 14.18 -15.75
N VAL A 185 -32.07 14.48 -15.71
CA VAL A 185 -31.32 14.65 -14.47
C VAL A 185 -31.59 16.02 -13.89
N ILE A 186 -32.17 16.07 -12.70
CA ILE A 186 -32.54 17.30 -11.99
C ILE A 186 -31.73 17.58 -10.74
N GLY A 187 -30.83 16.67 -10.38
CA GLY A 187 -29.96 16.82 -9.23
C GLY A 187 -28.91 15.72 -9.15
N ILE A 188 -28.19 15.73 -8.06
CA ILE A 188 -27.14 14.75 -7.77
C ILE A 188 -27.15 14.42 -6.29
N LEU A 189 -27.09 13.14 -5.94
CA LEU A 189 -26.72 12.67 -4.61
C LEU A 189 -25.22 12.34 -4.62
N TYR A 190 -24.46 13.00 -3.77
CA TYR A 190 -23.03 12.83 -3.63
C TYR A 190 -22.70 12.22 -2.27
N VAL A 191 -21.75 11.29 -2.26
CA VAL A 191 -21.02 10.85 -1.07
C VAL A 191 -19.53 10.81 -1.38
N GLY A 192 -18.68 11.05 -0.35
CA GLY A 192 -17.25 11.02 -0.56
C GLY A 192 -16.43 11.06 0.71
N VAL A 193 -15.30 10.34 0.68
CA VAL A 193 -14.31 10.29 1.76
C VAL A 193 -13.08 11.10 1.39
N GLY A 194 -12.57 11.89 2.33
CA GLY A 194 -11.34 12.65 2.12
C GLY A 194 -10.15 11.74 1.82
N ARG A 195 -9.37 12.08 0.81
CA ARG A 195 -8.17 11.31 0.42
C ARG A 195 -7.16 11.18 1.57
N THR A 196 -7.09 12.19 2.44
CA THR A 196 -6.19 12.17 3.61
C THR A 196 -6.48 10.99 4.53
N ALA A 197 -7.75 10.70 4.82
CA ALA A 197 -8.13 9.56 5.67
C ALA A 197 -7.69 8.21 5.07
N ILE A 198 -7.77 8.08 3.74
CA ILE A 198 -7.32 6.88 3.03
C ILE A 198 -5.79 6.81 3.00
N ALA A 199 -5.11 7.95 2.81
CA ALA A 199 -3.66 8.02 2.81
C ALA A 199 -3.07 7.64 4.18
N GLU A 200 -3.65 8.12 5.27
CA GLU A 200 -3.23 7.78 6.64
C GLU A 200 -3.26 6.27 6.89
N ILE A 201 -4.34 5.58 6.51
CA ILE A 201 -4.44 4.11 6.64
C ILE A 201 -3.36 3.41 5.81
N LYS A 202 -3.16 3.85 4.59
CA LYS A 202 -2.14 3.29 3.70
C LYS A 202 -0.73 3.48 4.26
N ASP A 203 -0.43 4.67 4.78
CA ASP A 203 0.89 5.01 5.31
C ASP A 203 1.17 4.23 6.60
N GLU A 204 0.19 4.08 7.49
CA GLU A 204 0.29 3.26 8.69
C GLU A 204 0.59 1.79 8.36
N LEU A 205 -0.18 1.20 7.43
CA LEU A 205 0.03 -0.19 7.00
C LEU A 205 1.40 -0.37 6.35
N THR A 206 1.83 0.58 5.53
CA THR A 206 3.14 0.56 4.87
C THR A 206 4.26 0.68 5.89
N PHE A 207 4.16 1.58 6.86
CA PHE A 207 5.15 1.76 7.92
C PHE A 207 5.30 0.49 8.78
N ASN A 208 4.18 -0.11 9.20
CA ASN A 208 4.18 -1.34 9.96
C ASN A 208 4.84 -2.50 9.19
N LEU A 209 4.51 -2.65 7.91
CA LEU A 209 5.12 -3.64 7.03
C LEU A 209 6.64 -3.45 6.93
N LEU A 210 7.09 -2.24 6.62
CA LEU A 210 8.51 -1.94 6.47
C LEU A 210 9.29 -2.11 7.78
N SER A 211 8.68 -1.79 8.92
CA SER A 211 9.27 -1.98 10.24
C SER A 211 9.52 -3.45 10.54
N VAL A 212 8.51 -4.31 10.32
CA VAL A 212 8.64 -5.78 10.49
C VAL A 212 9.70 -6.34 9.54
N MET A 213 9.68 -5.90 8.27
CA MET A 213 10.70 -6.33 7.30
C MET A 213 12.10 -5.90 7.70
N GLY A 214 12.28 -4.68 8.24
CA GLY A 214 13.56 -4.20 8.73
C GLY A 214 14.13 -5.08 9.86
N VAL A 215 13.29 -5.46 10.81
CA VAL A 215 13.67 -6.37 11.89
C VAL A 215 14.07 -7.75 11.34
N LEU A 216 13.26 -8.32 10.44
CA LEU A 216 13.55 -9.61 9.81
C LEU A 216 14.85 -9.57 8.99
N PHE A 217 15.13 -8.44 8.34
CA PHE A 217 16.39 -8.25 7.60
C PHE A 217 17.59 -8.31 8.52
N VAL A 218 17.56 -7.57 9.63
CA VAL A 218 18.67 -7.56 10.62
C VAL A 218 18.89 -8.97 11.18
N ILE A 219 17.84 -9.67 11.54
CA ILE A 219 17.91 -11.05 12.02
C ILE A 219 18.50 -11.98 10.93
N GLY A 220 18.04 -11.87 9.69
CA GLY A 220 18.53 -12.67 8.56
C GLY A 220 20.02 -12.42 8.28
N VAL A 221 20.48 -11.18 8.32
CA VAL A 221 21.90 -10.82 8.20
C VAL A 221 22.72 -11.42 9.33
N ALA A 222 22.26 -11.32 10.58
CA ALA A 222 22.94 -11.89 11.73
C ALA A 222 23.07 -13.42 11.63
N ILE A 223 21.98 -14.11 11.30
CA ILE A 223 21.99 -15.56 11.09
C ILE A 223 22.92 -15.93 9.94
N SER A 224 22.86 -15.22 8.82
CA SER A 224 23.76 -15.47 7.67
C SER A 224 25.23 -15.33 8.06
N ALA A 225 25.57 -14.26 8.77
CA ALA A 225 26.96 -14.04 9.23
C ALA A 225 27.45 -15.13 10.18
N LEU A 226 26.59 -15.58 11.10
CA LEU A 226 26.93 -16.66 12.04
C LEU A 226 27.12 -18.00 11.31
N VAL A 227 26.20 -18.36 10.40
CA VAL A 227 26.25 -19.63 9.65
C VAL A 227 27.47 -19.65 8.73
N VAL A 228 27.65 -18.63 7.92
CA VAL A 228 28.80 -18.50 7.00
C VAL A 228 30.12 -18.49 7.78
N GLY A 229 30.16 -17.76 8.92
CA GLY A 229 31.31 -17.76 9.80
C GLY A 229 31.65 -19.17 10.31
N ARG A 230 30.65 -19.89 10.83
CA ARG A 230 30.84 -21.23 11.38
C ARG A 230 31.27 -22.26 10.34
N LEU A 231 30.80 -22.11 9.09
CA LEU A 231 31.17 -23.01 7.99
C LEU A 231 32.54 -22.69 7.38
N LEU A 232 32.90 -21.42 7.24
CA LEU A 232 34.10 -21.04 6.48
C LEU A 232 35.32 -20.67 7.35
N ASN A 233 35.15 -20.39 8.64
CA ASN A 233 36.26 -20.07 9.54
C ASN A 233 37.34 -21.19 9.68
N PRO A 234 37.00 -22.49 9.60
CA PRO A 234 38.01 -23.54 9.66
C PRO A 234 39.02 -23.51 8.51
N PHE A 235 38.65 -23.07 7.31
CA PHE A 235 39.53 -23.10 6.12
C PHE A 235 40.80 -22.27 6.24
N PRO A 236 40.77 -21.00 6.68
CA PRO A 236 42.00 -20.23 6.95
C PRO A 236 42.91 -20.90 7.95
N VAL A 237 42.34 -21.55 8.98
CA VAL A 237 43.13 -22.20 10.05
C VAL A 237 43.85 -23.43 9.45
N LEU A 238 43.11 -24.31 8.75
CA LEU A 238 43.72 -25.47 8.09
C LEU A 238 44.76 -25.09 7.04
N ARG A 239 44.51 -24.00 6.28
CA ARG A 239 45.51 -23.45 5.35
C ARG A 239 46.80 -23.05 6.08
N GLY A 240 46.68 -22.43 7.27
CA GLY A 240 47.81 -22.05 8.10
C GLY A 240 48.61 -23.29 8.57
N VAL A 241 47.93 -24.37 8.93
CA VAL A 241 48.56 -25.65 9.30
C VAL A 241 49.32 -26.24 8.11
N ILE A 242 48.68 -26.29 6.91
CA ILE A 242 49.34 -26.81 5.71
C ILE A 242 50.58 -26.00 5.37
N HIS A 243 50.53 -24.67 5.53
CA HIS A 243 51.70 -23.82 5.25
C HIS A 243 52.85 -24.08 6.24
N ARG A 244 52.58 -24.31 7.52
CA ARG A 244 53.58 -24.70 8.51
C ARG A 244 54.21 -26.06 8.20
N LEU A 245 53.37 -27.04 7.85
CA LEU A 245 53.80 -28.37 7.41
C LEU A 245 54.74 -28.25 6.18
N SER A 246 54.40 -27.44 5.19
CA SER A 246 55.22 -27.24 4.01
C SER A 246 56.56 -26.53 4.32
N SER A 247 56.63 -25.79 5.45
CA SER A 247 57.86 -25.19 5.96
C SER A 247 58.63 -26.13 6.91
N ASN A 248 58.29 -27.41 6.89
CA ASN A 248 58.94 -28.48 7.70
C ASN A 248 58.71 -28.34 9.21
N ASP A 249 57.71 -27.58 9.64
CA ASP A 249 57.26 -27.52 11.04
C ASP A 249 56.21 -28.64 11.29
N LEU A 250 56.71 -29.82 11.69
CA LEU A 250 55.92 -31.01 11.92
C LEU A 250 55.28 -31.10 13.33
N ASP A 251 55.64 -30.18 14.24
CA ASP A 251 55.06 -30.13 15.59
C ASP A 251 53.73 -29.41 15.65
N VAL A 252 53.20 -28.92 14.51
CA VAL A 252 51.93 -28.24 14.44
C VAL A 252 50.77 -29.20 14.74
N ALA A 253 49.86 -28.82 15.65
CA ALA A 253 48.63 -29.55 15.89
C ALA A 253 47.61 -29.27 14.77
N VAL A 254 46.97 -30.35 14.27
CA VAL A 254 45.90 -30.22 13.28
C VAL A 254 44.56 -30.11 14.03
N PRO A 255 43.86 -28.98 13.96
CA PRO A 255 42.56 -28.85 14.61
C PRO A 255 41.43 -29.49 13.82
N TYR A 256 40.22 -29.60 14.45
CA TYR A 256 38.97 -30.06 13.83
C TYR A 256 38.91 -31.53 13.43
N LEU A 257 39.79 -32.41 13.97
CA LEU A 257 39.77 -33.86 13.69
C LEU A 257 38.50 -34.56 14.15
N ASP A 258 37.81 -34.04 15.18
CA ASP A 258 36.57 -34.58 15.73
C ASP A 258 35.30 -34.21 14.93
N ARG A 259 35.40 -33.32 13.95
CA ARG A 259 34.26 -32.95 13.11
C ARG A 259 33.86 -34.11 12.18
N LYS A 260 32.54 -34.19 11.93
CA LYS A 260 31.94 -35.26 11.08
C LYS A 260 31.43 -34.71 9.73
N ASP A 261 31.96 -33.56 9.29
CA ASP A 261 31.65 -32.91 8.02
C ASP A 261 32.89 -32.80 7.14
N ASP A 262 32.75 -32.19 5.95
CA ASP A 262 33.83 -32.02 4.97
C ASP A 262 35.08 -31.34 5.58
N VAL A 263 34.91 -30.48 6.58
CA VAL A 263 36.01 -29.87 7.29
C VAL A 263 36.79 -30.89 8.12
N GLY A 264 36.06 -31.80 8.79
CA GLY A 264 36.67 -32.89 9.52
C GLY A 264 37.44 -33.85 8.63
N ASP A 265 36.87 -34.14 7.45
CA ASP A 265 37.55 -35.03 6.48
C ASP A 265 38.79 -34.36 5.90
N LEU A 266 38.76 -33.07 5.62
CA LEU A 266 39.93 -32.31 5.24
C LEU A 266 41.01 -32.30 6.38
N ALA A 267 40.58 -32.10 7.63
CA ALA A 267 41.51 -32.12 8.77
C ALA A 267 42.21 -33.45 8.92
N LYS A 268 41.48 -34.58 8.75
CA LYS A 268 42.06 -35.95 8.77
C LYS A 268 43.04 -36.16 7.62
N ALA A 269 42.73 -35.68 6.42
CA ALA A 269 43.67 -35.74 5.29
C ALA A 269 44.97 -34.97 5.58
N VAL A 270 44.87 -33.79 6.20
CA VAL A 270 46.02 -33.00 6.62
C VAL A 270 46.86 -33.74 7.72
N GLU A 271 46.21 -34.42 8.65
CA GLU A 271 46.90 -35.19 9.67
C GLU A 271 47.61 -36.42 9.08
N MET A 272 46.96 -37.13 8.14
CA MET A 272 47.61 -38.21 7.40
C MET A 272 48.86 -37.73 6.63
N PHE A 273 48.77 -36.57 5.96
CA PHE A 273 49.90 -35.97 5.27
C PHE A 273 51.07 -35.64 6.27
N LYS A 274 50.74 -35.09 7.43
CA LYS A 274 51.69 -34.81 8.49
C LYS A 274 52.43 -36.10 8.93
N THR A 275 51.65 -37.15 9.21
CA THR A 275 52.22 -38.45 9.67
C THR A 275 53.13 -39.05 8.61
N ALA A 276 52.71 -39.08 7.34
CA ALA A 276 53.56 -39.59 6.24
C ALA A 276 54.86 -38.75 6.06
N SER A 277 54.78 -37.45 6.31
CA SER A 277 55.96 -36.56 6.26
C SER A 277 56.95 -36.81 7.42
N MET A 278 56.45 -37.26 8.58
CA MET A 278 57.25 -37.69 9.72
C MET A 278 57.97 -39.02 9.49
N GLU A 279 57.29 -39.99 8.86
CA GLU A 279 57.83 -41.33 8.59
C GLU A 279 58.92 -41.36 7.48
N SER A 280 58.86 -40.34 6.59
CA SER A 280 59.83 -40.24 5.47
C SER A 280 61.16 -39.58 5.84
N ARG A 281 61.37 -39.38 7.11
CA ARG A 281 62.65 -38.84 7.64
C ARG A 281 63.49 -39.87 8.32
#